data_e1e658d7a5ede92fb39a41088a00b880
#
_entry.id   e1e658d7a5ede92fb39a41088a00b880
#
_cell.length_a   1.000
_cell.length_b   1.000
_cell.length_c   1.000
_cell.angle_alpha   90.00
_cell.angle_beta   90.00
_cell.angle_gamma   90.00
#
_symmetry.space_group_name_H-M   'P 1'
#
loop_
_entity.id
_entity.type
_entity.pdbx_description
1 polymer ?
#
loop_
_entity_poly.entity_id
_entity_poly.type
_entity_poly.pdbx_seq_one_letter_code
_entity_poly.pdbx_strand_id
1 'polypeptide(L)'
;LFQKLIRQGFGHNNVDHCTRLCHASSVAALLENVGSGAVTATFNEIENADVAIVIGANPIENHPVAATYFKQFAKRGGKLIIMDPRGQGMKRHATHMLQFKPGADVAMLNAIMHTIVVEDLYDRQYIETFTENWDAMKTHLMDYPPEKMEEICGIEAETLRQVARDFATAKSAMIFWGMGISQHIHGTDNSRCLISLAIMCGQIGRPGSGLHPLRGQNNVQGASDAGLIPMFLPDYQSVADDGVRSAFHSIWAADNIDPVKGLTVTEIMDAVHDGDITSMYILGENPAMSDPDVEHARDALAKLDHLVVQDIFLTETANYADVILPSSAWAEKNGTVTNTNRQVQMGRQAVPPPGEAREDWWITVELAKRLGLSWDYSHPSEVFAEMKQSMNSLDNITWDRLESENAVTYPSLDETDPGQPIVFGDGFPRESGRARFTPAAIVMPAETPDDNFPMVLT
;
A
#
# COMPACT_ATOMS: atom_id res chain seq x y z
N LEU A 1 16.29 -2.57 -9.86
CA LEU A 1 17.20 -3.59 -10.42
C LEU A 1 16.75 -5.01 -10.13
N PHE A 2 16.34 -5.38 -8.90
CA PHE A 2 16.01 -6.77 -8.56
C PHE A 2 14.88 -7.33 -9.44
N GLN A 3 13.76 -6.64 -9.58
CA GLN A 3 12.67 -7.07 -10.49
C GLN A 3 13.14 -7.16 -11.96
N LYS A 4 14.02 -6.23 -12.39
CA LYS A 4 14.61 -6.27 -13.73
C LYS A 4 15.49 -7.52 -13.91
N LEU A 5 16.28 -7.89 -12.88
CA LEU A 5 17.10 -9.12 -12.88
C LEU A 5 16.23 -10.37 -13.07
N ILE A 6 15.12 -10.48 -12.32
CA ILE A 6 14.23 -11.65 -12.45
C ILE A 6 13.61 -11.73 -13.83
N ARG A 7 13.10 -10.62 -14.36
CA ARG A 7 12.42 -10.57 -15.66
C ARG A 7 13.38 -10.79 -16.83
N GLN A 8 14.52 -10.13 -16.80
CA GLN A 8 15.51 -10.16 -17.89
C GLN A 8 16.47 -11.34 -17.78
N GLY A 9 16.92 -11.66 -16.56
CA GLY A 9 17.92 -12.70 -16.32
C GLY A 9 17.34 -14.11 -16.25
N PHE A 10 16.16 -14.25 -15.65
CA PHE A 10 15.48 -15.54 -15.49
C PHE A 10 14.27 -15.71 -16.43
N GLY A 11 13.81 -14.65 -17.10
CA GLY A 11 12.80 -14.73 -18.14
C GLY A 11 11.38 -15.00 -17.64
N HIS A 12 11.03 -14.63 -16.42
CA HIS A 12 9.68 -14.78 -15.85
C HIS A 12 9.34 -13.62 -14.94
N ASN A 13 8.05 -13.53 -14.52
CA ASN A 13 7.54 -12.46 -13.67
C ASN A 13 7.29 -12.89 -12.22
N ASN A 14 7.83 -14.03 -11.75
CA ASN A 14 7.71 -14.47 -10.37
C ASN A 14 8.62 -13.62 -9.46
N VAL A 15 8.19 -12.40 -9.21
CA VAL A 15 8.81 -11.43 -8.32
C VAL A 15 7.71 -10.68 -7.58
N ASP A 16 7.72 -10.71 -6.28
CA ASP A 16 6.76 -10.00 -5.43
C ASP A 16 7.50 -9.45 -4.20
N HIS A 17 6.85 -8.65 -3.38
CA HIS A 17 7.48 -8.07 -2.20
C HIS A 17 6.49 -7.92 -1.03
N CYS A 18 6.95 -7.38 0.09
CA CYS A 18 6.20 -7.31 1.34
C CYS A 18 4.81 -6.66 1.21
N THR A 19 4.56 -5.80 0.20
CA THR A 19 3.24 -5.22 -0.07
C THR A 19 2.16 -6.30 -0.22
N ARG A 20 2.51 -7.50 -0.71
CA ARG A 20 1.54 -8.59 -0.87
C ARG A 20 0.85 -8.95 0.44
N LEU A 21 1.60 -9.06 1.51
CA LEU A 21 1.09 -9.38 2.85
C LEU A 21 0.71 -8.12 3.66
N CYS A 22 1.06 -6.93 3.16
CA CYS A 22 0.87 -5.65 3.82
C CYS A 22 -0.37 -4.93 3.28
N HIS A 23 -0.24 -4.20 2.17
CA HIS A 23 -1.26 -3.33 1.59
C HIS A 23 -1.76 -3.77 0.20
N ALA A 24 -1.53 -5.01 -0.23
CA ALA A 24 -1.98 -5.46 -1.55
C ALA A 24 -3.49 -5.27 -1.75
N SER A 25 -4.30 -5.58 -0.73
CA SER A 25 -5.74 -5.36 -0.74
C SER A 25 -6.11 -3.87 -0.86
N SER A 26 -5.40 -2.98 -0.16
CA SER A 26 -5.58 -1.53 -0.29
C SER A 26 -5.19 -1.04 -1.69
N VAL A 27 -4.05 -1.50 -2.23
CA VAL A 27 -3.59 -1.13 -3.58
C VAL A 27 -4.57 -1.63 -4.64
N ALA A 28 -5.06 -2.87 -4.53
CA ALA A 28 -6.05 -3.42 -5.45
C ALA A 28 -7.34 -2.59 -5.45
N ALA A 29 -7.89 -2.25 -4.28
CA ALA A 29 -9.08 -1.43 -4.16
C ALA A 29 -8.85 0.00 -4.71
N LEU A 30 -7.71 0.61 -4.43
CA LEU A 30 -7.37 1.94 -4.93
C LEU A 30 -7.23 1.95 -6.46
N LEU A 31 -6.51 0.99 -7.05
CA LEU A 31 -6.38 0.87 -8.51
C LEU A 31 -7.74 0.66 -9.17
N GLU A 32 -8.59 -0.21 -8.61
CA GLU A 32 -9.92 -0.48 -9.12
C GLU A 32 -10.84 0.74 -9.06
N ASN A 33 -10.85 1.44 -7.93
CA ASN A 33 -11.85 2.49 -7.66
C ASN A 33 -11.39 3.89 -8.08
N VAL A 34 -10.10 4.22 -7.94
CA VAL A 34 -9.55 5.56 -8.22
C VAL A 34 -8.40 5.57 -9.23
N GLY A 35 -7.96 4.39 -9.70
CA GLY A 35 -6.95 4.27 -10.76
C GLY A 35 -5.50 4.52 -10.31
N SER A 36 -5.23 4.57 -9.01
CA SER A 36 -3.88 4.78 -8.47
C SER A 36 -3.65 3.93 -7.23
N GLY A 37 -2.48 3.32 -7.10
CA GLY A 37 -2.09 2.55 -5.91
C GLY A 37 -1.51 3.40 -4.76
N ALA A 38 -1.39 4.73 -4.95
CA ALA A 38 -0.81 5.65 -3.99
C ALA A 38 -1.87 6.49 -3.25
N VAL A 39 -1.44 7.19 -2.20
CA VAL A 39 -2.30 8.12 -1.44
C VAL A 39 -2.80 9.25 -2.35
N THR A 40 -4.04 9.72 -2.12
CA THR A 40 -4.62 10.83 -2.89
C THR A 40 -4.25 12.20 -2.32
N ALA A 41 -3.86 12.24 -1.06
CA ALA A 41 -3.37 13.44 -0.39
C ALA A 41 -2.21 13.08 0.56
N THR A 42 -1.25 13.99 0.70
CA THR A 42 -0.16 13.80 1.65
C THR A 42 -0.68 13.88 3.09
N PHE A 43 0.08 13.30 4.01
CA PHE A 43 -0.28 13.29 5.43
C PHE A 43 -0.50 14.70 6.02
N ASN A 44 0.28 15.67 5.55
CA ASN A 44 0.24 17.04 6.05
C ASN A 44 -1.10 17.75 5.78
N GLU A 45 -1.88 17.27 4.80
CA GLU A 45 -3.20 17.82 4.50
C GLU A 45 -4.20 17.69 5.65
N ILE A 46 -3.91 16.87 6.66
CA ILE A 46 -4.69 16.84 7.91
C ILE A 46 -4.76 18.21 8.59
N GLU A 47 -3.79 19.09 8.34
CA GLU A 47 -3.81 20.44 8.89
C GLU A 47 -4.97 21.30 8.35
N ASN A 48 -5.45 20.97 7.18
CA ASN A 48 -6.57 21.62 6.49
C ASN A 48 -7.91 20.87 6.67
N ALA A 49 -7.91 19.73 7.36
CA ALA A 49 -9.10 18.91 7.55
C ALA A 49 -9.97 19.39 8.74
N ASP A 50 -11.30 19.15 8.65
CA ASP A 50 -12.25 19.31 9.76
C ASP A 50 -12.48 17.98 10.49
N VAL A 51 -12.44 16.86 9.74
CA VAL A 51 -12.65 15.49 10.24
C VAL A 51 -11.53 14.58 9.76
N ALA A 52 -11.06 13.69 10.62
CA ALA A 52 -10.13 12.63 10.29
C ALA A 52 -10.60 11.30 10.87
N ILE A 53 -10.73 10.28 10.02
CA ILE A 53 -10.94 8.89 10.42
C ILE A 53 -9.57 8.21 10.45
N VAL A 54 -9.27 7.49 11.54
CA VAL A 54 -8.13 6.57 11.66
C VAL A 54 -8.69 5.21 12.00
N ILE A 55 -8.57 4.25 11.09
CA ILE A 55 -9.16 2.92 11.22
C ILE A 55 -8.11 1.81 11.04
N GLY A 56 -8.15 0.80 11.90
CA GLY A 56 -7.25 -0.35 11.83
C GLY A 56 -5.76 0.03 11.87
N ALA A 57 -5.42 1.09 12.62
CA ALA A 57 -4.07 1.61 12.76
C ALA A 57 -3.84 2.20 14.15
N ASN A 58 -2.64 2.00 14.70
CA ASN A 58 -2.21 2.63 15.95
C ASN A 58 -1.00 3.57 15.71
N PRO A 59 -1.23 4.81 15.22
CA PRO A 59 -0.16 5.72 14.84
C PRO A 59 0.80 6.09 15.98
N ILE A 60 0.36 6.02 17.23
CA ILE A 60 1.25 6.31 18.39
C ILE A 60 2.44 5.33 18.40
N GLU A 61 2.21 4.08 18.06
CA GLU A 61 3.23 3.03 18.06
C GLU A 61 3.91 2.90 16.68
N ASN A 62 3.12 2.84 15.61
CA ASN A 62 3.62 2.49 14.28
C ASN A 62 4.04 3.70 13.43
N HIS A 63 3.50 4.90 13.72
CA HIS A 63 3.77 6.13 12.99
C HIS A 63 3.90 7.31 13.97
N PRO A 64 4.89 7.29 14.90
CA PRO A 64 4.94 8.23 16.03
C PRO A 64 5.07 9.70 15.61
N VAL A 65 5.76 9.99 14.51
CA VAL A 65 5.84 11.35 13.96
C VAL A 65 4.46 11.79 13.46
N ALA A 66 3.78 10.94 12.67
CA ALA A 66 2.43 11.19 12.19
C ALA A 66 1.42 11.36 13.33
N ALA A 67 1.58 10.60 14.44
CA ALA A 67 0.73 10.75 15.63
C ALA A 67 0.77 12.16 16.23
N THR A 68 1.85 12.93 16.03
CA THR A 68 1.92 14.31 16.49
C THR A 68 0.94 15.20 15.73
N TYR A 69 0.76 14.98 14.44
CA TYR A 69 -0.20 15.71 13.60
C TYR A 69 -1.64 15.40 14.02
N PHE A 70 -2.00 14.13 14.24
CA PHE A 70 -3.33 13.75 14.76
C PHE A 70 -3.63 14.40 16.11
N LYS A 71 -2.66 14.41 17.02
CA LYS A 71 -2.82 15.05 18.33
C LYS A 71 -3.01 16.57 18.20
N GLN A 72 -2.25 17.21 17.31
CA GLN A 72 -2.38 18.64 17.05
C GLN A 72 -3.69 18.98 16.36
N PHE A 73 -4.10 18.16 15.38
CA PHE A 73 -5.39 18.25 14.73
C PHE A 73 -6.54 18.24 15.75
N ALA A 74 -6.58 17.25 16.64
CA ALA A 74 -7.59 17.18 17.70
C ALA A 74 -7.53 18.38 18.67
N LYS A 75 -6.33 18.86 19.02
CA LYS A 75 -6.17 20.07 19.88
C LYS A 75 -6.69 21.35 19.26
N ARG A 76 -6.66 21.46 17.92
CA ARG A 76 -7.23 22.60 17.17
C ARG A 76 -8.75 22.54 17.02
N GLY A 77 -9.40 21.49 17.55
CA GLY A 77 -10.85 21.28 17.45
C GLY A 77 -11.29 20.43 16.27
N GLY A 78 -10.35 19.82 15.52
CA GLY A 78 -10.66 18.83 14.50
C GLY A 78 -11.29 17.58 15.11
N LYS A 79 -12.30 17.03 14.44
CA LYS A 79 -13.00 15.82 14.89
C LYS A 79 -12.20 14.57 14.51
N LEU A 80 -11.52 13.98 15.49
CA LEU A 80 -10.77 12.73 15.30
C LEU A 80 -11.66 11.53 15.63
N ILE A 81 -11.89 10.68 14.64
CA ILE A 81 -12.68 9.44 14.76
C ILE A 81 -11.72 8.27 14.71
N ILE A 82 -11.63 7.49 15.78
CA ILE A 82 -10.81 6.29 15.86
C ILE A 82 -11.71 5.06 15.77
N MET A 83 -11.38 4.16 14.87
CA MET A 83 -12.10 2.89 14.68
C MET A 83 -11.08 1.74 14.81
N ASP A 84 -11.13 1.02 15.93
CA ASP A 84 -10.15 -0.04 16.21
C ASP A 84 -10.75 -1.04 17.23
N PRO A 85 -10.66 -2.35 17.00
CA PRO A 85 -11.09 -3.36 17.97
C PRO A 85 -10.40 -3.23 19.33
N ARG A 86 -9.17 -2.72 19.33
CA ARG A 86 -8.38 -2.46 20.55
C ARG A 86 -8.60 -1.04 21.04
N GLY A 87 -8.67 -0.88 22.37
CA GLY A 87 -8.63 0.44 22.98
C GLY A 87 -7.23 1.05 22.94
N GLN A 88 -6.88 1.74 21.87
CA GLN A 88 -5.56 2.32 21.66
C GLN A 88 -5.34 3.69 22.35
N GLY A 89 -4.05 4.11 22.45
CA GLY A 89 -3.66 5.33 23.15
C GLY A 89 -4.17 6.64 22.53
N MET A 90 -4.60 6.65 21.26
CA MET A 90 -5.23 7.81 20.59
C MET A 90 -6.63 8.10 21.13
N LYS A 91 -7.30 7.16 21.81
CA LYS A 91 -8.64 7.32 22.39
C LYS A 91 -8.82 8.63 23.17
N ARG A 92 -7.81 9.04 23.93
CA ARG A 92 -7.86 10.29 24.73
C ARG A 92 -7.92 11.58 23.88
N HIS A 93 -7.68 11.51 22.59
CA HIS A 93 -7.72 12.63 21.65
C HIS A 93 -8.92 12.53 20.68
N ALA A 94 -9.61 11.39 20.69
CA ALA A 94 -10.69 11.11 19.77
C ALA A 94 -11.98 11.83 20.20
N THR A 95 -12.72 12.33 19.19
CA THR A 95 -14.11 12.75 19.36
C THR A 95 -15.01 11.52 19.48
N HIS A 96 -14.74 10.49 18.66
CA HIS A 96 -15.41 9.21 18.72
C HIS A 96 -14.37 8.08 18.74
N MET A 97 -14.59 7.09 19.61
CA MET A 97 -13.84 5.84 19.63
C MET A 97 -14.80 4.68 19.40
N LEU A 98 -14.77 4.11 18.19
CA LEU A 98 -15.57 2.95 17.82
C LEU A 98 -14.72 1.70 18.06
N GLN A 99 -14.95 1.03 19.17
CA GLN A 99 -14.30 -0.25 19.49
C GLN A 99 -15.18 -1.39 19.02
N PHE A 100 -15.14 -1.65 17.71
CA PHE A 100 -16.00 -2.62 17.04
C PHE A 100 -15.47 -4.06 17.14
N LYS A 101 -16.33 -5.04 16.87
CA LYS A 101 -15.96 -6.46 16.87
C LYS A 101 -15.01 -6.74 15.70
N PRO A 102 -13.91 -7.51 15.89
CA PRO A 102 -13.01 -7.89 14.81
C PRO A 102 -13.75 -8.56 13.63
N GLY A 103 -13.39 -8.19 12.40
CA GLY A 103 -14.01 -8.70 11.18
C GLY A 103 -15.37 -8.08 10.81
N ALA A 104 -15.84 -7.08 11.56
CA ALA A 104 -17.10 -6.39 11.31
C ALA A 104 -16.95 -5.05 10.59
N ASP A 105 -15.81 -4.82 9.95
CA ASP A 105 -15.45 -3.57 9.27
C ASP A 105 -16.47 -3.18 8.21
N VAL A 106 -16.79 -4.09 7.29
CA VAL A 106 -17.77 -3.85 6.21
C VAL A 106 -19.15 -3.54 6.77
N ALA A 107 -19.59 -4.25 7.82
CA ALA A 107 -20.88 -4.00 8.45
C ALA A 107 -20.96 -2.59 9.03
N MET A 108 -19.95 -2.19 9.79
CA MET A 108 -19.84 -0.86 10.40
C MET A 108 -19.79 0.24 9.33
N LEU A 109 -18.94 0.10 8.31
CA LEU A 109 -18.75 1.10 7.26
C LEU A 109 -19.99 1.23 6.37
N ASN A 110 -20.63 0.12 6.01
CA ASN A 110 -21.88 0.13 5.24
C ASN A 110 -23.03 0.80 6.04
N ALA A 111 -23.11 0.62 7.37
CA ALA A 111 -24.09 1.30 8.21
C ALA A 111 -23.87 2.82 8.24
N ILE A 112 -22.64 3.27 8.29
CA ILE A 112 -22.28 4.70 8.19
C ILE A 112 -22.72 5.24 6.82
N MET A 113 -22.38 4.55 5.73
CA MET A 113 -22.77 4.93 4.37
C MET A 113 -24.29 4.85 4.15
N HIS A 114 -24.98 3.85 4.71
CA HIS A 114 -26.45 3.77 4.70
C HIS A 114 -27.08 5.05 5.28
N THR A 115 -26.61 5.50 6.45
CA THR A 115 -27.10 6.72 7.09
C THR A 115 -26.91 7.94 6.17
N ILE A 116 -25.74 8.08 5.55
CA ILE A 116 -25.46 9.17 4.60
C ILE A 116 -26.46 9.17 3.44
N VAL A 117 -26.80 7.98 2.92
CA VAL A 117 -27.78 7.85 1.82
C VAL A 117 -29.19 8.18 2.28
N VAL A 118 -29.64 7.64 3.41
CA VAL A 118 -31.03 7.81 3.90
C VAL A 118 -31.29 9.24 4.37
N GLU A 119 -30.30 9.90 4.97
CA GLU A 119 -30.40 11.29 5.40
C GLU A 119 -30.04 12.30 4.29
N ASP A 120 -29.75 11.81 3.07
CA ASP A 120 -29.43 12.63 1.89
C ASP A 120 -28.23 13.57 2.08
N LEU A 121 -27.18 13.07 2.75
CA LEU A 121 -26.00 13.83 3.12
C LEU A 121 -24.83 13.69 2.11
N TYR A 122 -24.98 12.88 1.07
CA TYR A 122 -23.95 12.68 0.05
C TYR A 122 -23.82 13.88 -0.91
N ASP A 123 -22.64 14.07 -1.48
CA ASP A 123 -22.37 15.14 -2.44
C ASP A 123 -22.88 14.76 -3.85
N ARG A 124 -24.10 15.20 -4.18
CA ARG A 124 -24.73 14.90 -5.47
C ARG A 124 -23.92 15.40 -6.65
N GLN A 125 -23.38 16.62 -6.55
CA GLN A 125 -22.64 17.23 -7.65
C GLN A 125 -21.33 16.48 -7.92
N TYR A 126 -20.62 16.10 -6.87
CA TYR A 126 -19.39 15.31 -6.98
C TYR A 126 -19.68 13.93 -7.58
N ILE A 127 -20.72 13.25 -7.11
CA ILE A 127 -21.14 11.94 -7.61
C ILE A 127 -21.45 12.02 -9.11
N GLU A 128 -22.27 12.96 -9.53
CA GLU A 128 -22.67 13.12 -10.94
C GLU A 128 -21.48 13.46 -11.85
N THR A 129 -20.52 14.25 -11.35
CA THR A 129 -19.38 14.72 -12.14
C THR A 129 -18.25 13.71 -12.20
N PHE A 130 -17.89 13.13 -11.06
CA PHE A 130 -16.60 12.43 -10.88
C PHE A 130 -16.73 10.94 -10.60
N THR A 131 -17.96 10.38 -10.54
CA THR A 131 -18.11 8.96 -10.18
C THR A 131 -18.94 8.16 -11.17
N GLU A 132 -18.86 6.85 -11.07
CA GLU A 132 -19.67 5.87 -11.79
C GLU A 132 -20.18 4.77 -10.86
N ASN A 133 -21.25 4.08 -11.25
CA ASN A 133 -21.86 2.95 -10.52
C ASN A 133 -22.57 3.34 -9.20
N TRP A 134 -23.01 4.60 -9.08
CA TRP A 134 -23.70 5.09 -7.87
C TRP A 134 -25.00 4.36 -7.56
N ASP A 135 -25.86 4.10 -8.55
CA ASP A 135 -27.17 3.49 -8.33
C ASP A 135 -27.06 2.07 -7.74
N ALA A 136 -26.07 1.30 -8.17
CA ALA A 136 -25.77 -0.01 -7.62
C ALA A 136 -25.31 0.10 -6.15
N MET A 137 -24.44 1.05 -5.84
CA MET A 137 -24.00 1.30 -4.46
C MET A 137 -25.16 1.74 -3.57
N LYS A 138 -25.97 2.69 -4.05
CA LYS A 138 -27.14 3.19 -3.31
C LYS A 138 -28.13 2.06 -2.99
N THR A 139 -28.41 1.20 -3.97
CA THR A 139 -29.29 0.05 -3.79
C THR A 139 -28.71 -0.94 -2.75
N HIS A 140 -27.44 -1.26 -2.88
CA HIS A 140 -26.73 -2.16 -1.96
C HIS A 140 -26.81 -1.68 -0.51
N LEU A 141 -26.58 -0.39 -0.28
CA LEU A 141 -26.54 0.18 1.06
C LEU A 141 -27.89 0.12 1.81
N MET A 142 -29.03 -0.04 1.11
CA MET A 142 -30.33 -0.15 1.76
C MET A 142 -30.48 -1.35 2.68
N ASP A 143 -29.69 -2.39 2.50
CA ASP A 143 -29.71 -3.61 3.31
C ASP A 143 -28.95 -3.49 4.65
N TYR A 144 -28.28 -2.35 4.91
CA TYR A 144 -27.38 -2.16 6.04
C TYR A 144 -27.84 -1.06 7.04
N PRO A 145 -29.08 -1.06 7.53
CA PRO A 145 -29.52 -0.08 8.51
C PRO A 145 -28.71 -0.22 9.81
N PRO A 146 -28.36 0.90 10.47
CA PRO A 146 -27.53 0.88 11.68
C PRO A 146 -28.01 -0.06 12.78
N GLU A 147 -29.31 -0.20 12.99
CA GLU A 147 -29.90 -1.09 14.01
C GLU A 147 -29.55 -2.56 13.77
N LYS A 148 -29.58 -2.99 12.51
CA LYS A 148 -29.20 -4.36 12.14
C LYS A 148 -27.68 -4.56 12.25
N MET A 149 -26.90 -3.55 11.92
CA MET A 149 -25.44 -3.62 11.93
C MET A 149 -24.86 -3.50 13.36
N GLU A 150 -25.57 -2.87 14.29
CA GLU A 150 -25.21 -2.80 15.72
C GLU A 150 -25.01 -4.21 16.30
N GLU A 151 -25.88 -5.15 15.99
CA GLU A 151 -25.76 -6.54 16.45
C GLU A 151 -24.48 -7.21 15.94
N ILE A 152 -24.06 -6.87 14.72
CA ILE A 152 -22.90 -7.47 14.03
C ILE A 152 -21.61 -6.78 14.51
N CYS A 153 -21.54 -5.44 14.46
CA CYS A 153 -20.29 -4.71 14.73
C CYS A 153 -20.13 -4.32 16.21
N GLY A 154 -21.19 -4.35 17.01
CA GLY A 154 -21.15 -4.02 18.42
C GLY A 154 -21.05 -2.51 18.70
N ILE A 155 -21.36 -1.66 17.72
CA ILE A 155 -21.41 -0.20 17.87
C ILE A 155 -22.86 0.26 17.84
N GLU A 156 -23.27 1.04 18.82
CA GLU A 156 -24.63 1.58 18.92
C GLU A 156 -25.06 2.32 17.64
N ALA A 157 -26.27 2.06 17.16
CA ALA A 157 -26.82 2.61 15.93
C ALA A 157 -26.74 4.15 15.90
N GLU A 158 -27.02 4.84 17.01
CA GLU A 158 -26.92 6.29 17.07
C GLU A 158 -25.48 6.81 16.96
N THR A 159 -24.50 6.06 17.49
CA THR A 159 -23.07 6.38 17.32
C THR A 159 -22.67 6.29 15.85
N LEU A 160 -23.13 5.24 15.13
CA LEU A 160 -22.91 5.10 13.68
C LEU A 160 -23.49 6.27 12.89
N ARG A 161 -24.72 6.69 13.23
CA ARG A 161 -25.36 7.87 12.62
C ARG A 161 -24.60 9.16 12.92
N GLN A 162 -24.16 9.34 14.14
CA GLN A 162 -23.43 10.56 14.49
C GLN A 162 -22.11 10.65 13.73
N VAL A 163 -21.38 9.54 13.61
CA VAL A 163 -20.14 9.47 12.81
C VAL A 163 -20.43 9.76 11.33
N ALA A 164 -21.52 9.20 10.78
CA ALA A 164 -21.95 9.45 9.42
C ALA A 164 -22.22 10.95 9.17
N ARG A 165 -22.96 11.58 10.07
CA ARG A 165 -23.27 13.02 10.00
C ARG A 165 -21.99 13.87 10.13
N ASP A 166 -21.14 13.57 11.09
CA ASP A 166 -19.88 14.29 11.31
C ASP A 166 -18.98 14.24 10.09
N PHE A 167 -18.87 13.07 9.44
CA PHE A 167 -18.06 12.92 8.24
C PHE A 167 -18.68 13.57 7.00
N ALA A 168 -19.97 13.34 6.75
CA ALA A 168 -20.63 13.80 5.54
C ALA A 168 -20.87 15.32 5.50
N THR A 169 -21.05 15.96 6.67
CA THR A 169 -21.24 17.41 6.75
C THR A 169 -19.94 18.20 6.89
N ALA A 170 -18.80 17.52 6.98
CA ALA A 170 -17.49 18.17 7.02
C ALA A 170 -17.18 18.87 5.70
N LYS A 171 -16.61 20.08 5.77
CA LYS A 171 -16.08 20.74 4.57
C LYS A 171 -14.93 19.97 3.96
N SER A 172 -14.09 19.38 4.79
CA SER A 172 -12.98 18.55 4.38
C SER A 172 -12.74 17.41 5.36
N ALA A 173 -12.48 16.21 4.84
CA ALA A 173 -12.23 15.04 5.66
C ALA A 173 -11.17 14.11 5.03
N MET A 174 -10.36 13.51 5.87
CA MET A 174 -9.36 12.52 5.48
C MET A 174 -9.63 11.17 6.12
N ILE A 175 -9.32 10.10 5.41
CA ILE A 175 -9.39 8.73 5.91
C ILE A 175 -7.99 8.13 5.90
N PHE A 176 -7.53 7.69 7.07
CA PHE A 176 -6.26 7.00 7.30
C PHE A 176 -6.53 5.58 7.75
N TRP A 177 -5.85 4.59 7.15
CA TRP A 177 -6.00 3.20 7.59
C TRP A 177 -4.70 2.43 7.55
N GLY A 178 -4.63 1.37 8.35
CA GLY A 178 -3.45 0.50 8.45
C GLY A 178 -3.77 -0.96 8.16
N MET A 179 -2.92 -1.83 8.70
CA MET A 179 -2.99 -3.29 8.49
C MET A 179 -4.26 -3.92 9.04
N GLY A 180 -4.88 -3.32 10.07
CA GLY A 180 -6.16 -3.79 10.59
C GLY A 180 -7.33 -3.71 9.59
N ILE A 181 -7.16 -2.99 8.47
CA ILE A 181 -8.07 -2.99 7.32
C ILE A 181 -7.63 -3.99 6.26
N SER A 182 -6.32 -3.99 5.96
CA SER A 182 -5.77 -4.69 4.80
C SER A 182 -5.58 -6.19 5.02
N GLN A 183 -5.15 -6.59 6.21
CA GLN A 183 -4.77 -7.98 6.53
C GLN A 183 -5.97 -8.83 7.00
N HIS A 184 -7.01 -8.86 6.16
CA HIS A 184 -8.18 -9.72 6.29
C HIS A 184 -8.41 -10.49 5.00
N ILE A 185 -9.11 -11.62 5.05
CA ILE A 185 -9.57 -12.34 3.84
C ILE A 185 -10.44 -11.44 2.94
N HIS A 186 -11.10 -10.44 3.54
CA HIS A 186 -11.92 -9.42 2.85
C HIS A 186 -11.30 -8.02 2.91
N GLY A 187 -9.98 -7.91 3.03
CA GLY A 187 -9.27 -6.62 3.15
C GLY A 187 -9.47 -5.69 1.96
N THR A 188 -9.66 -6.23 0.75
CA THR A 188 -10.02 -5.45 -0.44
C THR A 188 -11.39 -4.80 -0.27
N ASP A 189 -12.38 -5.53 0.24
CA ASP A 189 -13.73 -5.00 0.49
C ASP A 189 -13.75 -3.96 1.61
N ASN A 190 -12.97 -4.16 2.67
CA ASN A 190 -12.77 -3.15 3.71
C ASN A 190 -12.27 -1.84 3.10
N SER A 191 -11.27 -1.91 2.22
CA SER A 191 -10.69 -0.73 1.55
C SER A 191 -11.69 -0.10 0.55
N ARG A 192 -12.46 -0.91 -0.18
CA ARG A 192 -13.56 -0.43 -1.07
C ARG A 192 -14.58 0.39 -0.30
N CYS A 193 -14.95 -0.03 0.92
CA CYS A 193 -15.87 0.72 1.78
C CYS A 193 -15.29 2.09 2.15
N LEU A 194 -14.00 2.18 2.52
CA LEU A 194 -13.35 3.46 2.87
C LEU A 194 -13.27 4.39 1.66
N ILE A 195 -12.92 3.86 0.50
CA ILE A 195 -12.88 4.64 -0.74
C ILE A 195 -14.30 5.14 -1.10
N SER A 196 -15.30 4.26 -1.02
CA SER A 196 -16.70 4.61 -1.29
C SER A 196 -17.21 5.69 -0.34
N LEU A 197 -16.88 5.62 0.96
CA LEU A 197 -17.21 6.64 1.95
C LEU A 197 -16.61 8.00 1.58
N ALA A 198 -15.37 8.04 1.11
CA ALA A 198 -14.73 9.28 0.70
C ALA A 198 -15.34 9.85 -0.58
N ILE A 199 -15.52 9.04 -1.64
CA ILE A 199 -16.03 9.55 -2.91
C ILE A 199 -17.52 9.94 -2.86
N MET A 200 -18.35 9.29 -2.01
CA MET A 200 -19.75 9.69 -1.88
C MET A 200 -19.93 11.06 -1.20
N CYS A 201 -18.95 11.50 -0.42
CA CYS A 201 -18.94 12.80 0.26
C CYS A 201 -17.99 13.81 -0.42
N GLY A 202 -17.47 13.53 -1.61
CA GLY A 202 -16.57 14.41 -2.35
C GLY A 202 -15.26 14.71 -1.61
N GLN A 203 -14.74 13.76 -0.82
CA GLN A 203 -13.56 13.96 0.03
C GLN A 203 -12.25 13.51 -0.65
N ILE A 204 -12.09 13.83 -1.94
CA ILE A 204 -10.83 13.62 -2.70
C ILE A 204 -10.62 14.83 -3.63
N GLY A 205 -9.35 15.21 -3.84
CA GLY A 205 -8.95 16.20 -4.83
C GLY A 205 -9.02 17.65 -4.38
N ARG A 206 -9.15 17.91 -3.09
CA ARG A 206 -9.21 19.28 -2.51
C ARG A 206 -8.47 19.36 -1.17
N PRO A 207 -8.04 20.56 -0.73
CA PRO A 207 -7.33 20.74 0.53
C PRO A 207 -8.05 20.12 1.72
N GLY A 208 -7.31 19.43 2.57
CA GLY A 208 -7.82 18.76 3.78
C GLY A 208 -8.67 17.53 3.52
N SER A 209 -8.69 17.01 2.28
CA SER A 209 -9.44 15.80 1.94
C SER A 209 -8.54 14.75 1.30
N GLY A 210 -8.86 13.47 1.49
CA GLY A 210 -8.13 12.40 0.82
C GLY A 210 -8.13 11.06 1.53
N LEU A 211 -7.55 10.11 0.81
CA LEU A 211 -7.35 8.71 1.21
C LEU A 211 -5.86 8.48 1.49
N HIS A 212 -5.55 7.92 2.66
CA HIS A 212 -4.17 7.74 3.08
C HIS A 212 -3.95 6.39 3.78
N PRO A 213 -3.64 5.31 3.03
CA PRO A 213 -3.12 4.09 3.65
C PRO A 213 -1.76 4.39 4.32
N LEU A 214 -1.70 4.13 5.63
CA LEU A 214 -0.51 4.33 6.45
C LEU A 214 0.47 3.17 6.25
N ARG A 215 1.44 3.34 5.35
CA ARG A 215 2.42 2.32 5.03
C ARG A 215 3.50 2.23 6.12
N GLY A 216 3.98 1.02 6.41
CA GLY A 216 4.93 0.76 7.48
C GLY A 216 6.38 1.00 7.07
N GLN A 217 6.86 0.29 6.04
CA GLN A 217 8.24 0.37 5.59
C GLN A 217 8.51 1.69 4.85
N ASN A 218 9.74 2.20 4.98
CA ASN A 218 10.14 3.48 4.42
C ASN A 218 10.16 3.53 2.89
N ASN A 219 10.23 2.39 2.21
CA ASN A 219 10.28 2.30 0.74
C ASN A 219 9.25 1.32 0.14
N VAL A 220 8.23 0.92 0.89
CA VAL A 220 7.22 -0.01 0.35
C VAL A 220 6.43 0.62 -0.81
N GLN A 221 6.22 1.93 -0.79
CA GLN A 221 5.65 2.67 -1.92
C GLN A 221 6.59 2.60 -3.13
N GLY A 222 7.88 2.95 -2.96
CA GLY A 222 8.85 2.94 -4.05
C GLY A 222 9.11 1.55 -4.63
N ALA A 223 9.07 0.50 -3.82
CA ALA A 223 9.18 -0.87 -4.30
C ALA A 223 8.00 -1.25 -5.20
N SER A 224 6.77 -0.88 -4.80
CA SER A 224 5.57 -1.08 -5.64
C SER A 224 5.63 -0.26 -6.92
N ASP A 225 5.98 1.03 -6.84
CA ASP A 225 6.10 1.94 -7.97
C ASP A 225 7.16 1.45 -8.97
N ALA A 226 8.26 0.88 -8.46
CA ALA A 226 9.34 0.32 -9.27
C ALA A 226 9.04 -1.08 -9.85
N GLY A 227 7.82 -1.60 -9.69
CA GLY A 227 7.37 -2.83 -10.34
C GLY A 227 7.81 -4.14 -9.70
N LEU A 228 8.09 -4.18 -8.37
CA LEU A 228 8.28 -5.43 -7.64
C LEU A 228 6.93 -6.13 -7.39
N ILE A 229 6.12 -6.24 -8.41
CA ILE A 229 4.78 -6.83 -8.38
C ILE A 229 4.63 -7.74 -9.60
N PRO A 230 4.15 -8.97 -9.49
CA PRO A 230 4.25 -9.97 -10.57
C PRO A 230 3.47 -9.61 -11.85
N MET A 231 2.42 -8.79 -11.75
CA MET A 231 1.61 -8.39 -12.91
C MET A 231 1.98 -7.02 -13.48
N PHE A 232 2.89 -6.27 -12.84
CA PHE A 232 3.20 -4.90 -13.24
C PHE A 232 4.71 -4.67 -13.44
N LEU A 233 5.04 -3.94 -14.47
CA LEU A 233 6.30 -3.23 -14.66
C LEU A 233 6.25 -1.91 -13.87
N PRO A 234 7.37 -1.14 -13.79
CA PRO A 234 7.38 0.15 -13.14
C PRO A 234 6.18 1.05 -13.50
N ASP A 235 5.72 1.87 -12.56
CA ASP A 235 4.52 2.73 -12.67
C ASP A 235 3.22 1.95 -12.88
N TYR A 236 3.11 0.73 -12.34
CA TYR A 236 1.92 -0.14 -12.44
C TYR A 236 1.51 -0.46 -13.88
N GLN A 237 2.45 -0.42 -14.82
CA GLN A 237 2.22 -0.76 -16.23
C GLN A 237 2.09 -2.27 -16.40
N SER A 238 1.01 -2.72 -17.07
CA SER A 238 0.71 -4.15 -17.18
C SER A 238 1.75 -4.92 -18.01
N VAL A 239 2.25 -6.05 -17.48
CA VAL A 239 3.11 -6.98 -18.26
C VAL A 239 2.37 -7.60 -19.46
N ALA A 240 1.04 -7.64 -19.44
CA ALA A 240 0.23 -8.20 -20.51
C ALA A 240 0.06 -7.24 -21.71
N ASP A 241 0.41 -5.95 -21.58
CA ASP A 241 0.29 -4.95 -22.63
C ASP A 241 1.52 -5.00 -23.56
N ASP A 242 1.29 -5.25 -24.86
CA ASP A 242 2.34 -5.35 -25.86
C ASP A 242 3.10 -4.02 -26.08
N GLY A 243 2.39 -2.89 -25.99
CA GLY A 243 2.98 -1.57 -26.16
C GLY A 243 3.91 -1.23 -24.99
N VAL A 244 3.47 -1.55 -23.78
CA VAL A 244 4.27 -1.40 -22.55
C VAL A 244 5.54 -2.26 -22.65
N ARG A 245 5.43 -3.57 -22.96
CA ARG A 245 6.61 -4.43 -23.09
C ARG A 245 7.58 -3.93 -24.15
N SER A 246 7.07 -3.45 -25.29
CA SER A 246 7.91 -2.89 -26.35
C SER A 246 8.70 -1.66 -25.91
N ALA A 247 8.10 -0.79 -25.10
CA ALA A 247 8.80 0.35 -24.50
C ALA A 247 9.90 -0.12 -23.54
N PHE A 248 9.60 -1.08 -22.66
CA PHE A 248 10.59 -1.64 -21.73
C PHE A 248 11.69 -2.44 -22.42
N HIS A 249 11.42 -3.14 -23.54
CA HIS A 249 12.46 -3.74 -24.36
C HIS A 249 13.49 -2.70 -24.82
N SER A 250 13.04 -1.52 -25.21
CA SER A 250 13.92 -0.41 -25.61
C SER A 250 14.71 0.17 -24.45
N ILE A 251 14.05 0.44 -23.31
CA ILE A 251 14.68 1.05 -22.12
C ILE A 251 15.71 0.11 -21.49
N TRP A 252 15.39 -1.18 -21.38
CA TRP A 252 16.24 -2.18 -20.72
C TRP A 252 17.20 -2.92 -21.67
N ALA A 253 17.13 -2.65 -22.97
CA ALA A 253 17.82 -3.43 -23.99
C ALA A 253 17.57 -4.95 -23.80
N ALA A 254 16.29 -5.33 -23.65
CA ALA A 254 15.86 -6.70 -23.36
C ALA A 254 14.91 -7.21 -24.42
N ASP A 255 15.02 -8.48 -24.80
CA ASP A 255 14.20 -9.06 -25.87
C ASP A 255 13.09 -10.01 -25.34
N ASN A 256 13.03 -10.27 -24.02
CA ASN A 256 12.31 -11.43 -23.47
C ASN A 256 11.50 -11.13 -22.21
N ILE A 257 10.81 -9.99 -22.12
CA ILE A 257 9.88 -9.76 -21.00
C ILE A 257 8.64 -10.63 -21.21
N ASP A 258 8.39 -11.55 -20.27
CA ASP A 258 7.26 -12.47 -20.32
C ASP A 258 5.92 -11.70 -20.28
N PRO A 259 4.98 -11.96 -21.22
CA PRO A 259 3.64 -11.36 -21.19
C PRO A 259 2.72 -11.92 -20.11
N VAL A 260 3.06 -13.06 -19.51
CA VAL A 260 2.23 -13.73 -18.51
C VAL A 260 2.52 -13.14 -17.13
N LYS A 261 1.47 -12.82 -16.39
CA LYS A 261 1.65 -12.40 -14.98
C LYS A 261 2.37 -13.50 -14.18
N GLY A 262 3.29 -13.09 -13.32
CA GLY A 262 3.94 -14.01 -12.40
C GLY A 262 3.05 -14.40 -11.19
N LEU A 263 3.55 -15.30 -10.39
CA LEU A 263 2.95 -15.73 -9.13
C LEU A 263 3.17 -14.69 -8.04
N THR A 264 2.17 -14.53 -7.17
CA THR A 264 2.27 -13.76 -5.92
C THR A 264 3.08 -14.53 -4.88
N VAL A 265 3.57 -13.88 -3.82
CA VAL A 265 4.39 -14.56 -2.80
C VAL A 265 3.68 -15.76 -2.19
N THR A 266 2.37 -15.71 -1.97
CA THR A 266 1.60 -16.85 -1.46
C THR A 266 1.52 -17.98 -2.49
N GLU A 267 1.22 -17.64 -3.75
CA GLU A 267 1.22 -18.61 -4.86
C GLU A 267 2.62 -19.20 -5.12
N ILE A 268 3.70 -18.45 -4.88
CA ILE A 268 5.08 -18.94 -4.96
C ILE A 268 5.33 -20.01 -3.88
N MET A 269 4.89 -19.78 -2.65
CA MET A 269 5.04 -20.78 -1.57
C MET A 269 4.26 -22.06 -1.86
N ASP A 270 3.03 -21.94 -2.40
CA ASP A 270 2.24 -23.10 -2.84
C ASP A 270 2.95 -23.85 -3.98
N ALA A 271 3.48 -23.13 -4.98
CA ALA A 271 4.22 -23.72 -6.10
C ALA A 271 5.52 -24.43 -5.66
N VAL A 272 6.18 -23.97 -4.60
CA VAL A 272 7.30 -24.69 -3.99
C VAL A 272 6.81 -25.99 -3.35
N HIS A 273 5.70 -25.96 -2.64
CA HIS A 273 5.10 -27.19 -2.06
C HIS A 273 4.76 -28.22 -3.11
N ASP A 274 4.26 -27.78 -4.26
CA ASP A 274 3.89 -28.63 -5.40
C ASP A 274 5.09 -29.12 -6.22
N GLY A 275 6.28 -28.51 -6.00
CA GLY A 275 7.52 -28.85 -6.70
C GLY A 275 7.69 -28.15 -8.05
N ASP A 276 6.84 -27.18 -8.35
CA ASP A 276 6.91 -26.39 -9.60
C ASP A 276 8.00 -25.31 -9.52
N ILE A 277 8.31 -24.83 -8.32
CA ILE A 277 9.43 -23.95 -8.00
C ILE A 277 10.43 -24.69 -7.13
N THR A 278 11.65 -24.80 -7.59
CA THR A 278 12.72 -25.51 -6.89
C THR A 278 13.87 -24.61 -6.43
N SER A 279 13.86 -23.34 -6.87
CA SER A 279 14.90 -22.37 -6.47
C SER A 279 14.26 -21.02 -6.16
N MET A 280 14.80 -20.32 -5.14
CA MET A 280 14.30 -19.03 -4.69
C MET A 280 15.43 -18.08 -4.32
N TYR A 281 15.22 -16.78 -4.54
CA TYR A 281 16.09 -15.72 -4.06
C TYR A 281 15.29 -14.77 -3.19
N ILE A 282 15.65 -14.66 -1.91
CA ILE A 282 15.01 -13.78 -0.93
C ILE A 282 15.94 -12.62 -0.60
N LEU A 283 15.45 -11.40 -0.73
CA LEU A 283 16.18 -10.17 -0.45
C LEU A 283 15.48 -9.34 0.64
N GLY A 284 16.10 -9.24 1.82
CA GLY A 284 15.64 -8.40 2.92
C GLY A 284 14.28 -8.78 3.51
N GLU A 285 13.89 -10.03 3.40
CA GLU A 285 12.65 -10.60 3.93
C GLU A 285 12.94 -11.83 4.80
N ASN A 286 12.09 -12.07 5.80
CA ASN A 286 12.24 -13.20 6.72
C ASN A 286 10.96 -14.06 6.79
N PRO A 287 10.54 -14.70 5.67
CA PRO A 287 9.30 -15.46 5.61
C PRO A 287 9.21 -16.60 6.63
N ALA A 288 10.33 -17.22 7.00
CA ALA A 288 10.35 -18.24 8.06
C ALA A 288 9.89 -17.74 9.45
N MET A 289 9.68 -16.42 9.60
CA MET A 289 9.14 -15.81 10.81
C MET A 289 7.89 -14.98 10.54
N SER A 290 7.81 -14.28 9.40
CA SER A 290 6.80 -13.22 9.15
C SER A 290 5.59 -13.67 8.36
N ASP A 291 5.63 -14.82 7.68
CA ASP A 291 4.52 -15.26 6.87
C ASP A 291 3.32 -15.72 7.73
N PRO A 292 2.08 -15.50 7.27
CA PRO A 292 0.87 -15.76 8.06
C PRO A 292 0.72 -17.22 8.52
N ASP A 293 1.02 -18.16 7.64
CA ASP A 293 1.13 -19.59 7.95
C ASP A 293 2.62 -19.97 7.98
N VAL A 294 3.25 -19.70 9.12
CA VAL A 294 4.69 -19.83 9.27
C VAL A 294 5.20 -21.28 9.10
N GLU A 295 4.41 -22.29 9.48
CA GLU A 295 4.80 -23.69 9.29
C GLU A 295 4.75 -24.06 7.81
N HIS A 296 3.72 -23.61 7.07
CA HIS A 296 3.63 -23.77 5.62
C HIS A 296 4.84 -23.12 4.90
N ALA A 297 5.18 -21.89 5.30
CA ALA A 297 6.34 -21.19 4.74
C ALA A 297 7.67 -21.91 5.03
N ARG A 298 7.87 -22.37 6.26
CA ARG A 298 9.08 -23.14 6.64
C ARG A 298 9.19 -24.47 5.89
N ASP A 299 8.08 -25.17 5.74
CA ASP A 299 8.04 -26.42 4.98
C ASP A 299 8.32 -26.19 3.50
N ALA A 300 7.85 -25.08 2.92
CA ALA A 300 8.17 -24.69 1.56
C ALA A 300 9.68 -24.40 1.41
N LEU A 301 10.24 -23.55 2.28
CA LEU A 301 11.67 -23.22 2.27
C LEU A 301 12.56 -24.46 2.38
N ALA A 302 12.17 -25.44 3.20
CA ALA A 302 12.91 -26.70 3.39
C ALA A 302 12.88 -27.64 2.17
N LYS A 303 11.91 -27.45 1.24
CA LYS A 303 11.79 -28.24 0.01
C LYS A 303 12.59 -27.71 -1.17
N LEU A 304 13.11 -26.48 -1.08
CA LEU A 304 13.87 -25.87 -2.17
C LEU A 304 15.18 -26.64 -2.41
N ASP A 305 15.50 -26.87 -3.67
CA ASP A 305 16.81 -27.41 -4.09
C ASP A 305 17.91 -26.36 -3.97
N HIS A 306 17.56 -25.06 -4.09
CA HIS A 306 18.52 -23.97 -3.98
C HIS A 306 17.84 -22.68 -3.47
N LEU A 307 18.32 -22.18 -2.33
CA LEU A 307 17.85 -20.94 -1.72
C LEU A 307 19.02 -19.96 -1.51
N VAL A 308 18.89 -18.77 -2.11
CA VAL A 308 19.76 -17.62 -1.87
C VAL A 308 19.06 -16.64 -0.95
N VAL A 309 19.70 -16.25 0.15
CA VAL A 309 19.22 -15.22 1.06
C VAL A 309 20.22 -14.06 1.09
N GLN A 310 19.75 -12.86 0.76
CA GLN A 310 20.50 -11.62 0.88
C GLN A 310 19.88 -10.79 2.01
N ASP A 311 20.61 -10.61 3.10
CA ASP A 311 20.10 -9.89 4.27
C ASP A 311 21.25 -9.23 5.06
N ILE A 312 20.89 -8.33 5.97
CA ILE A 312 21.82 -7.68 6.90
C ILE A 312 22.04 -8.48 8.17
N PHE A 313 21.19 -9.47 8.46
CA PHE A 313 21.27 -10.37 9.61
C PHE A 313 21.14 -11.84 9.19
N LEU A 314 21.63 -12.74 10.02
CA LEU A 314 21.32 -14.17 9.94
C LEU A 314 19.93 -14.40 10.56
N THR A 315 18.91 -14.32 9.73
CA THR A 315 17.51 -14.51 10.10
C THR A 315 17.13 -15.98 10.20
N GLU A 316 15.91 -16.28 10.64
CA GLU A 316 15.36 -17.64 10.63
C GLU A 316 15.32 -18.21 9.20
N THR A 317 15.04 -17.38 8.20
CA THR A 317 15.06 -17.76 6.78
C THR A 317 16.47 -18.14 6.32
N ALA A 318 17.51 -17.46 6.81
CA ALA A 318 18.89 -17.75 6.47
C ALA A 318 19.33 -19.17 6.90
N ASN A 319 18.65 -19.80 7.87
CA ASN A 319 18.94 -21.17 8.28
C ASN A 319 18.58 -22.23 7.22
N TYR A 320 17.73 -21.87 6.24
CA TYR A 320 17.37 -22.74 5.12
C TYR A 320 18.22 -22.48 3.86
N ALA A 321 19.05 -21.43 3.87
CA ALA A 321 19.76 -20.96 2.69
C ALA A 321 21.00 -21.82 2.36
N ASP A 322 21.20 -22.10 1.05
CA ASP A 322 22.44 -22.64 0.53
C ASP A 322 23.51 -21.57 0.36
N VAL A 323 23.09 -20.33 0.05
CA VAL A 323 23.96 -19.17 -0.11
C VAL A 323 23.42 -17.99 0.66
N ILE A 324 24.28 -17.37 1.47
CA ILE A 324 23.95 -16.14 2.20
C ILE A 324 24.84 -15.02 1.67
N LEU A 325 24.21 -13.92 1.22
CA LEU A 325 24.90 -12.74 0.71
C LEU A 325 24.72 -11.60 1.72
N PRO A 326 25.79 -11.19 2.43
CA PRO A 326 25.68 -10.09 3.39
C PRO A 326 25.47 -8.76 2.66
N SER A 327 24.37 -8.09 2.97
CA SER A 327 24.01 -6.80 2.38
C SER A 327 24.16 -5.63 3.36
N SER A 328 24.15 -4.40 2.85
CA SER A 328 24.28 -3.18 3.62
C SER A 328 22.94 -2.71 4.15
N ALA A 329 22.95 -2.16 5.38
CA ALA A 329 21.79 -1.45 5.94
C ALA A 329 21.56 -0.09 5.23
N TRP A 330 20.40 0.52 5.47
CA TRP A 330 20.03 1.80 4.82
C TRP A 330 21.01 2.95 5.12
N ALA A 331 21.64 2.98 6.30
CA ALA A 331 22.63 4.00 6.67
C ALA A 331 24.02 3.76 6.06
N GLU A 332 24.22 2.64 5.39
CA GLU A 332 25.51 2.17 4.86
C GLU A 332 25.58 2.30 3.33
N LYS A 333 24.58 2.92 2.71
CA LYS A 333 24.48 3.07 1.25
C LYS A 333 23.83 4.37 0.84
N ASN A 334 24.06 4.76 -0.41
CA ASN A 334 23.31 5.82 -1.08
C ASN A 334 22.15 5.23 -1.85
N GLY A 335 21.06 5.99 -1.98
CA GLY A 335 19.90 5.57 -2.75
C GLY A 335 18.70 6.46 -2.50
N THR A 336 17.58 6.13 -3.14
CA THR A 336 16.32 6.84 -2.94
C THR A 336 15.28 5.91 -2.33
N VAL A 337 14.39 6.47 -1.51
CA VAL A 337 13.21 5.79 -0.98
C VAL A 337 11.98 6.65 -1.25
N THR A 338 10.85 6.00 -1.53
CA THR A 338 9.57 6.69 -1.66
C THR A 338 8.68 6.34 -0.49
N ASN A 339 8.36 7.34 0.33
CA ASN A 339 7.54 7.16 1.53
C ASN A 339 6.03 7.14 1.23
N THR A 340 5.22 6.96 2.28
CA THR A 340 3.75 6.91 2.17
C THR A 340 3.12 8.18 1.58
N ASN A 341 3.80 9.34 1.67
CA ASN A 341 3.34 10.62 1.09
C ASN A 341 3.61 10.76 -0.42
N ARG A 342 4.00 9.73 -1.12
CA ARG A 342 4.49 9.85 -2.50
C ARG A 342 5.76 10.72 -2.61
N GLN A 343 6.51 10.85 -1.52
CA GLN A 343 7.70 11.67 -1.48
C GLN A 343 8.94 10.82 -1.71
N VAL A 344 9.62 11.11 -2.81
CA VAL A 344 10.93 10.53 -3.14
C VAL A 344 11.99 11.25 -2.32
N GLN A 345 12.70 10.52 -1.50
CA GLN A 345 13.68 11.05 -0.54
C GLN A 345 15.08 10.53 -0.85
N MET A 346 16.07 11.39 -0.71
CA MET A 346 17.48 11.02 -0.83
C MET A 346 17.98 10.36 0.46
N GLY A 347 18.45 9.12 0.34
CA GLY A 347 19.22 8.43 1.37
C GLY A 347 20.71 8.57 1.13
N ARG A 348 21.45 9.01 2.16
CA ARG A 348 22.92 9.19 2.07
C ARG A 348 23.62 8.24 3.01
N GLN A 349 24.70 7.68 2.54
CA GLN A 349 25.57 6.87 3.36
C GLN A 349 26.13 7.69 4.55
N ALA A 350 25.92 7.21 5.75
CA ALA A 350 26.41 7.81 6.98
C ALA A 350 27.61 7.05 7.57
N VAL A 351 27.67 5.74 7.36
CA VAL A 351 28.72 4.84 7.85
C VAL A 351 29.11 3.82 6.75
N PRO A 352 30.33 3.30 6.73
CA PRO A 352 30.67 2.25 5.78
C PRO A 352 29.97 0.94 6.11
N PRO A 353 29.68 0.07 5.12
CA PRO A 353 29.21 -1.28 5.37
C PRO A 353 30.19 -2.09 6.23
N PRO A 354 29.73 -2.95 7.16
CA PRO A 354 30.62 -3.75 8.00
C PRO A 354 31.17 -4.96 7.24
N GLY A 355 32.41 -5.31 7.52
CA GLY A 355 33.04 -6.55 7.02
C GLY A 355 32.97 -6.71 5.51
N GLU A 356 32.38 -7.82 5.07
CA GLU A 356 32.23 -8.15 3.65
C GLU A 356 30.86 -7.74 3.07
N ALA A 357 30.03 -7.03 3.83
CA ALA A 357 28.74 -6.56 3.34
C ALA A 357 28.89 -5.63 2.13
N ARG A 358 27.98 -5.75 1.18
CA ARG A 358 27.93 -4.95 -0.05
C ARG A 358 26.55 -4.33 -0.23
N GLU A 359 26.49 -3.25 -1.00
CA GLU A 359 25.22 -2.60 -1.35
C GLU A 359 24.36 -3.51 -2.22
N ASP A 360 23.05 -3.56 -1.96
CA ASP A 360 22.10 -4.44 -2.67
C ASP A 360 22.12 -4.26 -4.18
N TRP A 361 22.21 -3.00 -4.65
CA TRP A 361 22.30 -2.70 -6.06
C TRP A 361 23.56 -3.29 -6.70
N TRP A 362 24.71 -3.21 -6.01
CA TRP A 362 25.98 -3.77 -6.46
C TRP A 362 25.91 -5.30 -6.57
N ILE A 363 25.38 -5.98 -5.52
CA ILE A 363 25.18 -7.43 -5.55
C ILE A 363 24.32 -7.84 -6.73
N THR A 364 23.21 -7.12 -6.96
CA THR A 364 22.27 -7.39 -8.07
C THR A 364 22.96 -7.21 -9.44
N VAL A 365 23.76 -6.17 -9.61
CA VAL A 365 24.52 -5.91 -10.84
C VAL A 365 25.57 -6.99 -11.08
N GLU A 366 26.27 -7.40 -10.05
CA GLU A 366 27.30 -8.45 -10.15
C GLU A 366 26.69 -9.83 -10.49
N LEU A 367 25.50 -10.13 -10.01
CA LEU A 367 24.76 -11.32 -10.42
C LEU A 367 24.31 -11.22 -11.89
N ALA A 368 23.77 -10.07 -12.30
CA ALA A 368 23.36 -9.84 -13.68
C ALA A 368 24.53 -10.05 -14.67
N LYS A 369 25.73 -9.52 -14.37
CA LYS A 369 26.93 -9.73 -15.16
C LYS A 369 27.30 -11.21 -15.28
N ARG A 370 27.19 -11.98 -14.19
CA ARG A 370 27.47 -13.43 -14.17
C ARG A 370 26.43 -14.25 -14.96
N LEU A 371 25.21 -13.74 -15.06
CA LEU A 371 24.17 -14.30 -15.91
C LEU A 371 24.29 -13.86 -17.39
N GLY A 372 25.33 -13.08 -17.72
CA GLY A 372 25.59 -12.63 -19.10
C GLY A 372 24.83 -11.38 -19.51
N LEU A 373 24.20 -10.67 -18.58
CA LEU A 373 23.54 -9.40 -18.85
C LEU A 373 24.57 -8.26 -18.94
N SER A 374 24.42 -7.39 -19.92
CA SER A 374 25.35 -6.27 -20.17
C SER A 374 25.04 -5.05 -19.30
N TRP A 375 24.90 -5.24 -17.98
CA TRP A 375 24.66 -4.14 -17.05
C TRP A 375 25.99 -3.51 -16.60
N ASP A 376 26.09 -2.20 -16.79
CA ASP A 376 27.30 -1.44 -16.47
C ASP A 376 26.97 -0.21 -15.59
N TYR A 377 26.27 -0.45 -14.49
CA TYR A 377 26.02 0.59 -13.49
C TYR A 377 27.20 0.67 -12.53
N SER A 378 27.68 1.89 -12.30
CA SER A 378 28.76 2.22 -11.38
C SER A 378 28.29 2.98 -10.13
N HIS A 379 27.08 3.56 -10.18
CA HIS A 379 26.50 4.33 -9.09
C HIS A 379 24.96 4.25 -9.11
N PRO A 380 24.25 4.31 -7.96
CA PRO A 380 22.80 4.26 -7.93
C PRO A 380 22.09 5.41 -8.67
N SER A 381 22.76 6.53 -8.92
CA SER A 381 22.20 7.61 -9.77
C SER A 381 21.95 7.19 -11.20
N GLU A 382 22.78 6.27 -11.76
CA GLU A 382 22.59 5.75 -13.12
C GLU A 382 21.37 4.81 -13.16
N VAL A 383 21.15 4.04 -12.09
CA VAL A 383 19.93 3.23 -11.91
C VAL A 383 18.71 4.13 -11.83
N PHE A 384 18.79 5.22 -11.05
CA PHE A 384 17.69 6.18 -10.91
C PHE A 384 17.38 6.89 -12.24
N ALA A 385 18.40 7.22 -13.04
CA ALA A 385 18.23 7.80 -14.37
C ALA A 385 17.50 6.86 -15.34
N GLU A 386 17.74 5.54 -15.24
CA GLU A 386 16.98 4.54 -16.00
C GLU A 386 15.55 4.38 -15.49
N MET A 387 15.36 4.35 -14.16
CA MET A 387 14.01 4.32 -13.56
C MET A 387 13.15 5.48 -14.06
N LYS A 388 13.72 6.67 -14.10
CA LYS A 388 13.03 7.88 -14.60
C LYS A 388 12.56 7.74 -16.04
N GLN A 389 13.27 7.01 -16.91
CA GLN A 389 12.84 6.76 -18.29
C GLN A 389 11.62 5.80 -18.38
N SER A 390 11.39 5.02 -17.34
CA SER A 390 10.33 4.01 -17.30
C SER A 390 9.14 4.40 -16.40
N MET A 391 9.24 5.53 -15.67
CA MET A 391 8.26 5.95 -14.66
C MET A 391 7.91 7.42 -14.84
N ASN A 392 6.72 7.70 -15.37
CA ASN A 392 6.21 9.07 -15.50
C ASN A 392 6.01 9.75 -14.12
N SER A 393 5.76 8.95 -13.07
CA SER A 393 5.70 9.44 -11.70
C SER A 393 6.99 10.13 -11.23
N LEU A 394 8.13 9.84 -11.86
CA LEU A 394 9.43 10.47 -11.59
C LEU A 394 9.77 11.63 -12.55
N ASP A 395 8.83 12.06 -13.39
CA ASP A 395 9.05 13.24 -14.23
C ASP A 395 9.45 14.45 -13.38
N ASN A 396 10.42 15.22 -13.88
CA ASN A 396 10.98 16.40 -13.18
C ASN A 396 11.67 16.11 -11.83
N ILE A 397 11.83 14.81 -11.44
CA ILE A 397 12.58 14.41 -10.25
C ILE A 397 13.90 13.79 -10.73
N THR A 398 15.00 14.50 -10.52
CA THR A 398 16.35 14.04 -10.87
C THR A 398 17.17 13.71 -9.63
N TRP A 399 18.24 12.93 -9.79
CA TRP A 399 19.17 12.66 -8.70
C TRP A 399 19.78 13.94 -8.13
N ASP A 400 20.24 14.87 -9.00
CA ASP A 400 20.85 16.15 -8.59
C ASP A 400 19.84 17.03 -7.85
N ARG A 401 18.59 17.00 -8.26
CA ARG A 401 17.51 17.68 -7.54
C ARG A 401 17.32 17.11 -6.15
N LEU A 402 17.27 15.79 -6.01
CA LEU A 402 17.15 15.13 -4.71
C LEU A 402 18.40 15.38 -3.83
N GLU A 403 19.60 15.49 -4.41
CA GLU A 403 20.80 15.90 -3.66
C GLU A 403 20.67 17.31 -3.08
N SER A 404 20.07 18.24 -3.80
CA SER A 404 19.92 19.63 -3.36
C SER A 404 18.70 19.85 -2.45
N GLU A 405 17.55 19.25 -2.77
CA GLU A 405 16.29 19.48 -2.08
C GLU A 405 15.99 18.43 -0.98
N ASN A 406 16.71 17.30 -0.96
CA ASN A 406 16.54 16.13 -0.10
C ASN A 406 15.28 15.30 -0.38
N ALA A 407 14.18 15.89 -0.83
CA ALA A 407 12.94 15.17 -1.10
C ALA A 407 12.04 15.96 -2.06
N VAL A 408 11.32 15.25 -2.95
CA VAL A 408 10.31 15.81 -3.84
C VAL A 408 9.08 14.88 -3.85
N THR A 409 7.89 15.46 -3.76
CA THR A 409 6.63 14.69 -3.82
C THR A 409 6.17 14.54 -5.27
N TYR A 410 5.87 13.33 -5.74
CA TYR A 410 5.32 13.15 -7.08
C TYR A 410 3.77 13.25 -7.08
N PRO A 411 3.13 13.67 -8.19
CA PRO A 411 3.76 14.22 -9.39
C PRO A 411 4.38 15.60 -9.13
N SER A 412 5.43 15.92 -9.89
CA SER A 412 6.07 17.23 -9.92
C SER A 412 5.89 17.81 -11.32
N LEU A 413 5.24 18.98 -11.44
CA LEU A 413 4.82 19.52 -12.72
C LEU A 413 5.96 20.14 -13.53
N ASP A 414 7.00 20.60 -12.83
CA ASP A 414 8.25 21.11 -13.41
C ASP A 414 9.41 20.93 -12.44
N GLU A 415 10.63 21.33 -12.84
CA GLU A 415 11.84 21.16 -12.03
C GLU A 415 11.88 22.03 -10.76
N THR A 416 10.98 22.98 -10.61
CA THR A 416 10.90 23.90 -9.46
C THR A 416 9.67 23.62 -8.57
N ASP A 417 8.71 22.82 -9.05
CA ASP A 417 7.51 22.43 -8.30
C ASP A 417 7.89 21.45 -7.18
N PRO A 418 7.64 21.77 -5.90
CA PRO A 418 7.94 20.88 -4.77
C PRO A 418 7.14 19.57 -4.79
N GLY A 419 6.24 19.43 -5.76
CA GLY A 419 5.34 18.32 -5.95
C GLY A 419 3.92 18.60 -5.44
N GLN A 420 2.98 17.83 -5.96
CA GLN A 420 1.56 18.03 -5.68
C GLN A 420 1.13 17.27 -4.42
N PRO A 421 0.79 17.95 -3.32
CA PRO A 421 0.33 17.29 -2.10
C PRO A 421 -1.03 16.59 -2.29
N ILE A 422 -1.85 17.08 -3.23
CA ILE A 422 -3.20 16.59 -3.52
C ILE A 422 -3.28 16.22 -4.99
N VAL A 423 -3.91 15.08 -5.29
CA VAL A 423 -4.16 14.63 -6.67
C VAL A 423 -5.65 14.36 -6.90
N PHE A 424 -6.04 14.28 -8.16
CA PHE A 424 -7.40 13.94 -8.60
C PHE A 424 -8.44 15.05 -8.37
N GLY A 425 -8.03 16.33 -8.41
CA GLY A 425 -8.96 17.47 -8.37
C GLY A 425 -9.83 17.60 -9.62
N ASP A 426 -9.29 17.20 -10.78
CA ASP A 426 -9.95 17.36 -12.09
C ASP A 426 -10.44 16.03 -12.69
N GLY A 427 -10.34 14.92 -11.96
CA GLY A 427 -10.72 13.58 -12.41
C GLY A 427 -9.74 12.51 -11.96
N PHE A 428 -9.97 11.27 -12.41
CA PHE A 428 -9.26 10.09 -11.95
C PHE A 428 -8.51 9.40 -13.10
N PRO A 429 -7.33 8.80 -12.89
CA PRO A 429 -6.53 8.13 -13.91
C PRO A 429 -7.11 6.74 -14.25
N ARG A 430 -8.39 6.70 -14.62
CA ARG A 430 -9.12 5.55 -15.14
C ARG A 430 -9.61 5.87 -16.57
N GLU A 431 -9.88 4.86 -17.36
CA GLU A 431 -10.34 5.03 -18.74
C GLU A 431 -11.58 5.95 -18.84
N SER A 432 -12.50 5.83 -17.87
CA SER A 432 -13.68 6.68 -17.78
C SER A 432 -13.41 8.11 -17.27
N GLY A 433 -12.21 8.38 -16.74
CA GLY A 433 -11.89 9.62 -16.03
C GLY A 433 -12.58 9.77 -14.67
N ARG A 434 -13.29 8.73 -14.20
CA ARG A 434 -14.16 8.77 -13.01
C ARG A 434 -13.78 7.73 -11.98
N ALA A 435 -13.99 8.03 -10.70
CA ALA A 435 -13.93 7.05 -9.63
C ALA A 435 -15.12 6.09 -9.71
N ARG A 436 -14.92 4.86 -9.27
CA ARG A 436 -15.96 3.82 -9.32
C ARG A 436 -16.39 3.42 -7.92
N PHE A 437 -17.71 3.31 -7.72
CA PHE A 437 -18.26 2.63 -6.56
C PHE A 437 -18.24 1.12 -6.78
N THR A 438 -17.70 0.40 -5.81
CA THR A 438 -17.73 -1.08 -5.79
C THR A 438 -18.38 -1.53 -4.50
N PRO A 439 -19.65 -1.99 -4.53
CA PRO A 439 -20.35 -2.51 -3.36
C PRO A 439 -19.63 -3.70 -2.74
N ALA A 440 -19.55 -3.73 -1.41
CA ALA A 440 -18.93 -4.79 -0.64
C ALA A 440 -19.92 -5.43 0.33
N ALA A 441 -20.12 -6.74 0.20
CA ALA A 441 -20.99 -7.51 1.10
C ALA A 441 -20.23 -7.95 2.36
N ILE A 442 -20.96 -8.21 3.44
CA ILE A 442 -20.38 -8.77 4.66
C ILE A 442 -19.93 -10.21 4.39
N VAL A 443 -18.65 -10.47 4.64
CA VAL A 443 -18.06 -11.79 4.66
C VAL A 443 -17.53 -12.03 6.07
N MET A 444 -17.95 -13.14 6.68
CA MET A 444 -17.48 -13.48 8.02
C MET A 444 -16.01 -13.87 7.99
N PRO A 445 -15.23 -13.61 9.07
CA PRO A 445 -13.88 -14.10 9.19
C PRO A 445 -13.81 -15.62 9.01
N ALA A 446 -12.66 -16.14 8.57
CA ALA A 446 -12.44 -17.58 8.42
C ALA A 446 -12.57 -18.32 9.75
N GLU A 447 -12.18 -17.67 10.84
CA GLU A 447 -12.32 -18.16 12.21
C GLU A 447 -13.18 -17.21 13.03
N THR A 448 -14.14 -17.76 13.77
CA THR A 448 -15.00 -17.02 14.71
C THR A 448 -14.87 -17.64 16.09
N PRO A 449 -15.05 -16.87 17.18
CA PRO A 449 -15.10 -17.44 18.53
C PRO A 449 -16.11 -18.56 18.65
N ASP A 450 -15.74 -19.64 19.34
CA ASP A 450 -16.58 -20.76 19.71
C ASP A 450 -16.45 -21.13 21.19
N ASP A 451 -17.11 -22.19 21.65
CA ASP A 451 -17.06 -22.61 23.05
C ASP A 451 -15.66 -23.05 23.52
N ASN A 452 -14.80 -23.51 22.61
CA ASN A 452 -13.43 -23.93 22.91
C ASN A 452 -12.45 -22.75 22.85
N PHE A 453 -12.70 -21.81 21.92
CA PHE A 453 -11.88 -20.62 21.69
C PHE A 453 -12.76 -19.37 21.73
N PRO A 454 -13.16 -18.92 22.94
CA PRO A 454 -14.17 -17.86 23.08
C PRO A 454 -13.64 -16.43 22.86
N MET A 455 -12.35 -16.28 22.54
CA MET A 455 -11.70 -14.98 22.36
C MET A 455 -11.02 -14.87 21.00
N VAL A 456 -10.99 -13.64 20.48
CA VAL A 456 -10.17 -13.28 19.33
C VAL A 456 -8.87 -12.65 19.82
N LEU A 457 -7.74 -13.14 19.33
CA LEU A 457 -6.44 -12.49 19.53
C LEU A 457 -6.30 -11.33 18.53
N THR A 458 -6.09 -10.11 19.04
CA THR A 458 -5.97 -8.89 18.22
C THR A 458 -4.68 -8.13 18.49
#